data_386ad8656b8fbc2e8e3b0f8e7ac8cd5e
#
_entry.id   386ad8656b8fbc2e8e3b0f8e7ac8cd5e
#
_cell.length_a   1.000
_cell.length_b   1.000
_cell.length_c   1.000
_cell.angle_alpha   90.00
_cell.angle_beta   90.00
_cell.angle_gamma   90.00
#
_symmetry.space_group_name_H-M   'P 1'
#
loop_
_entity.id
_entity.type
_entity.pdbx_description
1 polymer ?
#
loop_
_entity_poly.entity_id
_entity_poly.type
_entity_poly.pdbx_seq_one_letter_code
_entity_poly.pdbx_strand_id
1 'polypeptide(L)'
;AQAKPGILGRIRLRKMEDKKMAIQSIDAEDDQFAYRYDTQLLIDKRDKDLDEDEIADYITDHFEGNSLIAAEDEDLVKIHFHTNEPWKILEYCNSVGEIYDIVVEDMIRQADGKQG
;
A
#
# COMPACT_ATOMS: atom_id res chain seq x y z
N ALA A 1 -5.31 -22.03 -2.59
CA ALA A 1 -6.05 -21.29 -1.57
C ALA A 1 -5.28 -21.23 -0.27
N GLN A 2 -4.65 -22.32 0.06
CA GLN A 2 -3.87 -22.36 1.31
C GLN A 2 -2.74 -21.36 1.31
N ALA A 3 -2.10 -21.23 0.15
CA ALA A 3 -0.96 -20.34 0.05
C ALA A 3 -1.33 -18.88 0.22
N LYS A 4 -2.55 -18.53 -0.14
CA LYS A 4 -2.91 -17.12 -0.15
C LYS A 4 -2.98 -16.48 1.22
N PRO A 5 -3.64 -17.10 2.21
CA PRO A 5 -3.57 -16.53 3.56
C PRO A 5 -2.14 -16.46 4.07
N GLY A 6 -1.34 -17.47 3.74
CA GLY A 6 0.06 -17.46 4.15
C GLY A 6 0.84 -16.36 3.46
N ILE A 7 0.57 -16.14 2.18
CA ILE A 7 1.23 -15.09 1.43
C ILE A 7 0.87 -13.73 2.00
N LEU A 8 -0.40 -13.52 2.28
CA LEU A 8 -0.84 -12.27 2.88
C LEU A 8 -0.13 -12.01 4.19
N GLY A 9 -0.09 -13.00 5.06
CA GLY A 9 0.56 -12.85 6.34
C GLY A 9 2.05 -12.63 6.18
N ARG A 10 2.66 -13.36 5.26
CA ARG A 10 4.10 -13.26 5.04
C ARG A 10 4.48 -11.87 4.53
N ILE A 11 3.76 -11.36 3.55
CA ILE A 11 4.04 -10.03 3.00
C ILE A 11 3.89 -8.98 4.08
N ARG A 12 2.77 -9.03 4.77
CA ARG A 12 2.50 -8.04 5.79
C ARG A 12 3.53 -8.08 6.89
N LEU A 13 3.88 -9.27 7.34
CA LEU A 13 4.85 -9.39 8.43
C LEU A 13 6.21 -8.86 8.00
N ARG A 14 6.67 -9.27 6.82
CA ARG A 14 7.97 -8.84 6.35
C ARG A 14 8.04 -7.33 6.21
N LYS A 15 7.07 -6.74 5.54
CA LYS A 15 7.09 -5.30 5.32
C LYS A 15 6.88 -4.53 6.59
N MET A 16 6.02 -5.02 7.45
CA MET A 16 5.79 -4.33 8.71
C MET A 16 6.98 -4.45 9.65
N GLU A 17 7.69 -5.54 9.60
CA GLU A 17 8.88 -5.66 10.43
C GLU A 17 9.94 -4.67 10.00
N ASP A 18 10.15 -4.55 8.70
CA ASP A 18 11.10 -3.57 8.20
C ASP A 18 10.70 -2.17 8.61
N LYS A 19 9.45 -1.84 8.44
CA LYS A 19 8.96 -0.53 8.81
C LYS A 19 8.91 -0.33 10.30
N LYS A 20 8.63 -1.41 11.02
CA LYS A 20 8.59 -1.35 12.46
C LYS A 20 9.95 -0.96 13.04
N MET A 21 11.00 -1.48 12.45
CA MET A 21 12.34 -1.09 12.87
C MET A 21 12.56 0.40 12.71
N ALA A 22 11.99 0.97 11.66
CA ALA A 22 12.11 2.39 11.42
C ALA A 22 11.12 3.21 12.24
N ILE A 23 9.94 2.66 12.47
CA ILE A 23 8.83 3.41 13.05
C ILE A 23 8.83 3.36 14.56
N GLN A 24 9.41 2.34 15.16
CA GLN A 24 9.38 2.20 16.61
C GLN A 24 9.93 3.41 17.33
N SER A 25 10.73 4.19 16.65
CA SER A 25 11.27 5.40 17.22
C SER A 25 10.34 6.59 17.02
N ILE A 26 9.22 6.38 16.37
CA ILE A 26 8.29 7.44 15.98
C ILE A 26 6.95 7.14 16.63
N ASP A 27 6.34 8.16 17.20
CA ASP A 27 5.00 8.03 17.73
C ASP A 27 4.03 7.69 16.61
N ALA A 28 3.11 6.77 16.90
CA ALA A 28 2.11 6.38 15.93
C ALA A 28 1.29 7.58 15.47
N GLU A 29 1.05 8.52 16.36
CA GLU A 29 0.29 9.71 16.04
C GLU A 29 1.03 10.59 15.04
N ASP A 30 2.33 10.78 15.29
CA ASP A 30 3.14 11.57 14.37
C ASP A 30 3.21 10.90 13.02
N ASP A 31 3.41 9.57 13.03
CA ASP A 31 3.50 8.82 11.80
C ASP A 31 2.19 8.85 11.02
N GLN A 32 1.09 8.91 11.74
CA GLN A 32 -0.23 8.93 11.12
C GLN A 32 -0.38 10.12 10.17
N PHE A 33 0.24 11.25 10.51
CA PHE A 33 0.12 12.46 9.72
C PHE A 33 1.37 12.80 8.92
N ALA A 34 2.35 11.90 8.94
CA ALA A 34 3.55 12.10 8.13
C ALA A 34 3.20 12.11 6.65
N TYR A 35 2.19 11.34 6.26
CA TYR A 35 1.72 11.24 4.89
C TYR A 35 0.22 11.50 4.88
N ARG A 36 -0.19 12.32 3.93
CA ARG A 36 -1.52 12.91 3.95
C ARG A 36 -2.61 11.99 3.43
N TYR A 37 -2.27 11.17 2.43
CA TYR A 37 -3.30 10.43 1.70
C TYR A 37 -3.23 8.95 1.98
N ASP A 38 -4.41 8.39 2.29
CA ASP A 38 -4.61 6.95 2.38
C ASP A 38 -5.07 6.48 1.01
N THR A 39 -4.22 5.71 0.34
CA THR A 39 -4.46 5.25 -1.03
C THR A 39 -4.74 3.76 -1.02
N GLN A 40 -5.87 3.38 -1.60
CA GLN A 40 -6.24 1.97 -1.69
C GLN A 40 -6.76 1.67 -3.09
N LEU A 41 -6.42 0.51 -3.60
CA LEU A 41 -6.89 0.11 -4.91
C LEU A 41 -6.71 -1.39 -5.09
N LEU A 42 -7.35 -1.91 -6.13
CA LEU A 42 -7.16 -3.28 -6.58
C LEU A 42 -6.51 -3.25 -7.95
N ILE A 43 -5.67 -4.24 -8.21
CA ILE A 43 -5.00 -4.39 -9.50
C ILE A 43 -5.33 -5.77 -10.07
N ASP A 44 -5.86 -5.79 -11.28
CA ASP A 44 -5.99 -7.02 -12.05
C ASP A 44 -4.72 -7.11 -12.89
N LYS A 45 -3.80 -7.95 -12.48
CA LYS A 45 -2.47 -7.99 -13.06
C LYS A 45 -2.48 -8.43 -14.52
N ARG A 46 -1.67 -7.77 -15.34
CA ARG A 46 -1.45 -8.21 -16.72
C ARG A 46 -0.46 -9.36 -16.75
N ASP A 47 0.60 -9.25 -15.95
CA ASP A 47 1.62 -10.29 -15.87
C ASP A 47 1.37 -11.12 -14.62
N LYS A 48 0.89 -12.34 -14.82
CA LYS A 48 0.54 -13.22 -13.72
C LYS A 48 1.75 -13.69 -12.93
N ASP A 49 2.93 -13.56 -13.51
CA ASP A 49 4.16 -13.96 -12.84
C ASP A 49 4.68 -12.89 -11.90
N LEU A 50 4.21 -11.66 -12.04
CA LEU A 50 4.63 -10.58 -11.16
C LEU A 50 3.84 -10.70 -9.86
N ASP A 51 4.53 -11.00 -8.76
CA ASP A 51 3.82 -11.25 -7.51
C ASP A 51 3.78 -10.00 -6.63
N GLU A 52 3.05 -10.14 -5.52
CA GLU A 52 2.84 -9.01 -4.63
C GLU A 52 4.14 -8.56 -3.96
N ASP A 53 5.10 -9.45 -3.80
CA ASP A 53 6.41 -9.08 -3.25
C ASP A 53 7.13 -8.11 -4.15
N GLU A 54 7.10 -8.40 -5.45
CA GLU A 54 7.77 -7.54 -6.42
C GLU A 54 7.12 -6.17 -6.49
N ILE A 55 5.80 -6.15 -6.44
CA ILE A 55 5.05 -4.90 -6.45
C ILE A 55 5.36 -4.10 -5.19
N ALA A 56 5.35 -4.77 -4.04
CA ALA A 56 5.63 -4.11 -2.76
C ALA A 56 7.04 -3.57 -2.73
N ASP A 57 8.00 -4.34 -3.24
CA ASP A 57 9.39 -3.90 -3.26
C ASP A 57 9.56 -2.67 -4.16
N TYR A 58 8.89 -2.67 -5.31
CA TYR A 58 8.96 -1.52 -6.20
C TYR A 58 8.41 -0.27 -5.51
N ILE A 59 7.27 -0.40 -4.87
CA ILE A 59 6.67 0.74 -4.19
C ILE A 59 7.58 1.25 -3.07
N THR A 60 8.11 0.32 -2.28
CA THR A 60 8.99 0.69 -1.17
C THR A 60 10.25 1.40 -1.66
N ASP A 61 10.79 0.94 -2.78
CA ASP A 61 12.05 1.46 -3.29
C ASP A 61 11.90 2.78 -4.03
N HIS A 62 10.73 3.05 -4.61
CA HIS A 62 10.58 4.19 -5.51
C HIS A 62 9.69 5.29 -4.99
N PHE A 63 8.87 5.02 -3.99
CA PHE A 63 7.91 6.00 -3.50
C PHE A 63 8.02 6.19 -2.01
N GLU A 64 7.85 7.42 -1.60
CA GLU A 64 7.91 7.76 -0.18
C GLU A 64 6.52 7.57 0.43
N GLY A 65 6.48 6.85 1.56
CA GLY A 65 5.23 6.60 2.24
C GLY A 65 5.40 5.59 3.35
N ASN A 66 4.28 5.21 3.94
CA ASN A 66 4.29 4.17 4.98
C ASN A 66 3.00 3.37 4.94
N SER A 67 2.90 2.42 5.86
CA SER A 67 1.70 1.58 6.03
C SER A 67 1.36 0.79 4.77
N LEU A 68 2.39 0.35 4.05
CA LEU A 68 2.19 -0.40 2.83
C LEU A 68 1.67 -1.79 3.13
N ILE A 69 0.60 -2.16 2.45
CA ILE A 69 0.09 -3.52 2.42
C ILE A 69 -0.10 -3.91 0.97
N ALA A 70 0.50 -5.01 0.57
CA ALA A 70 0.32 -5.57 -0.76
C ALA A 70 -0.09 -7.02 -0.57
N ALA A 71 -1.29 -7.36 -0.99
CA ALA A 71 -1.86 -8.67 -0.72
C ALA A 71 -2.44 -9.24 -2.01
N GLU A 72 -2.10 -10.47 -2.30
CA GLU A 72 -2.56 -11.12 -3.53
C GLU A 72 -3.63 -12.16 -3.23
N ASP A 73 -4.69 -12.16 -4.04
CA ASP A 73 -5.75 -13.14 -4.00
C ASP A 73 -6.08 -13.51 -5.44
N GLU A 74 -5.68 -14.72 -5.84
CA GLU A 74 -5.76 -15.16 -7.23
C GLU A 74 -4.94 -14.24 -8.11
N ASP A 75 -5.55 -13.61 -9.10
CA ASP A 75 -4.80 -12.71 -9.99
C ASP A 75 -4.89 -11.27 -9.57
N LEU A 76 -5.51 -11.02 -8.47
CA LEU A 76 -5.85 -9.69 -7.99
C LEU A 76 -4.90 -9.30 -6.87
N VAL A 77 -4.41 -8.08 -6.90
CA VAL A 77 -3.55 -7.55 -5.84
C VAL A 77 -4.21 -6.34 -5.23
N LYS A 78 -4.29 -6.33 -3.91
CA LYS A 78 -4.81 -5.19 -3.17
C LYS A 78 -3.65 -4.39 -2.64
N ILE A 79 -3.68 -3.08 -2.85
CA ILE A 79 -2.65 -2.17 -2.38
C ILE A 79 -3.27 -1.18 -1.40
N HIS A 80 -2.56 -0.95 -0.31
CA HIS A 80 -2.88 0.08 0.67
C HIS A 80 -1.57 0.78 0.99
N PHE A 81 -1.56 2.12 0.90
CA PHE A 81 -0.32 2.87 1.08
C PHE A 81 -0.64 4.31 1.47
N HIS A 82 0.07 4.81 2.48
CA HIS A 82 -0.04 6.21 2.90
C HIS A 82 1.08 7.00 2.24
N THR A 83 0.75 8.04 1.50
CA THR A 83 1.73 8.81 0.75
C THR A 83 1.23 10.24 0.55
N ASN A 84 2.14 11.14 0.22
CA ASN A 84 1.77 12.50 -0.15
C ASN A 84 1.53 12.65 -1.63
N GLU A 85 1.85 11.63 -2.42
CA GLU A 85 1.73 11.69 -3.88
C GLU A 85 0.99 10.46 -4.40
N PRO A 86 -0.30 10.34 -4.08
CA PRO A 86 -1.06 9.14 -4.47
C PRO A 86 -1.13 8.93 -5.98
N TRP A 87 -1.07 10.02 -6.75
CA TRP A 87 -1.09 9.90 -8.20
C TRP A 87 0.08 9.08 -8.74
N LYS A 88 1.21 9.12 -8.07
CA LYS A 88 2.38 8.33 -8.49
C LYS A 88 2.14 6.84 -8.26
N ILE A 89 1.50 6.51 -7.15
CA ILE A 89 1.15 5.12 -6.87
C ILE A 89 0.15 4.61 -7.89
N LEU A 90 -0.85 5.41 -8.20
CA LEU A 90 -1.86 5.03 -9.19
C LEU A 90 -1.23 4.82 -10.55
N GLU A 91 -0.32 5.70 -10.93
CA GLU A 91 0.36 5.57 -12.22
C GLU A 91 1.15 4.28 -12.31
N TYR A 92 1.92 3.98 -11.27
CA TYR A 92 2.69 2.74 -11.25
C TYR A 92 1.76 1.52 -11.31
N CYS A 93 0.75 1.50 -10.46
CA CYS A 93 -0.15 0.36 -10.40
C CYS A 93 -0.90 0.16 -11.73
N ASN A 94 -1.23 1.25 -12.40
CA ASN A 94 -1.88 1.17 -13.70
C ASN A 94 -0.94 0.57 -14.75
N SER A 95 0.36 0.70 -14.57
CA SER A 95 1.32 0.07 -15.46
C SER A 95 1.41 -1.43 -15.24
N VAL A 96 1.05 -1.88 -14.04
CA VAL A 96 1.09 -3.30 -13.67
C VAL A 96 -0.13 -4.04 -14.19
N GLY A 97 -1.28 -3.40 -14.18
CA GLY A 97 -2.51 -4.02 -14.60
C GLY A 97 -3.66 -3.03 -14.59
N GLU A 98 -4.86 -3.58 -14.69
CA GLU A 98 -6.05 -2.74 -14.63
C GLU A 98 -6.34 -2.40 -13.17
N ILE A 99 -6.42 -1.12 -12.85
CA ILE A 99 -6.71 -0.70 -11.49
C ILE A 99 -8.18 -0.34 -11.34
N TYR A 100 -8.74 -0.64 -10.17
CA TYR A 100 -10.14 -0.37 -9.90
C TYR A 100 -10.37 -0.32 -8.39
N ASP A 101 -11.60 0.03 -7.98
CA ASP A 101 -11.93 0.23 -6.58
C ASP A 101 -10.94 1.19 -5.92
N ILE A 102 -10.69 2.28 -6.61
CA ILE A 102 -9.67 3.24 -6.21
C ILE A 102 -10.26 4.18 -5.17
N VAL A 103 -9.58 4.27 -4.03
CA VAL A 103 -9.98 5.18 -2.96
C VAL A 103 -8.76 5.96 -2.53
N VAL A 104 -8.88 7.28 -2.54
CA VAL A 104 -7.85 8.17 -2.02
C VAL A 104 -8.53 9.10 -1.03
N GLU A 105 -8.12 9.02 0.23
CA GLU A 105 -8.73 9.83 1.27
C GLU A 105 -7.68 10.72 1.92
N ASP A 106 -8.10 11.94 2.23
CA ASP A 106 -7.23 12.93 2.85
C ASP A 106 -7.38 12.80 4.35
N MET A 107 -6.40 12.18 4.98
CA MET A 107 -6.47 11.88 6.41
C MET A 107 -6.39 13.15 7.26
N ILE A 108 -5.74 14.18 6.77
CA ILE A 108 -5.67 15.43 7.50
C ILE A 108 -7.03 16.12 7.54
N ARG A 109 -7.69 16.16 6.38
CA ARG A 109 -9.04 16.74 6.34
C ARG A 109 -10.01 15.94 7.22
N GLN A 110 -9.87 14.62 7.23
CA GLN A 110 -10.71 13.77 8.06
C GLN A 110 -10.47 14.04 9.54
N ALA A 111 -9.21 14.22 9.92
CA ALA A 111 -8.88 14.53 11.31
C ALA A 111 -9.45 15.87 11.74
N ASP A 112 -9.61 16.79 10.79
CA ASP A 112 -10.22 18.10 11.07
C ASP A 112 -11.74 18.07 11.03
N GLY A 113 -12.34 16.89 10.90
CA GLY A 113 -13.77 16.76 10.83
C GLY A 113 -14.36 17.08 9.48
N LYS A 114 -13.52 17.14 8.45
CA LYS A 114 -13.96 17.40 7.09
C LYS A 114 -14.04 16.09 6.32
N GLN A 115 -14.73 16.14 5.21
CA GLN A 115 -14.79 14.99 4.34
C GLN A 115 -13.46 14.84 3.60
N GLY A 116 -12.97 13.61 3.59
CA GLY A 116 -11.67 13.31 3.03
C GLY A 116 -11.59 13.16 1.53
#